data_9d4a943d02393102579c3ab17cdab291
#
_entry.id   9d4a943d02393102579c3ab17cdab291
#
_cell.length_a   1.000
_cell.length_b   1.000
_cell.length_c   1.000
_cell.angle_alpha   90.00
_cell.angle_beta   90.00
_cell.angle_gamma   90.00
#
_symmetry.space_group_name_H-M   'P 1'
#
loop_
_entity.id
_entity.type
_entity.pdbx_description
1 polymer ?
#
loop_
_entity_poly.entity_id
_entity_poly.type
_entity_poly.pdbx_seq_one_letter_code
_entity_poly.pdbx_strand_id
1 'polypeptide(L)'
;MNAIFLYQGALAAFGAGLALALLSAWHKPLSARLAGLGGALGCLCALATGGGLLLNVNDGPLTTHIGSLAVHLTAFNAIWLATLGLPGFFICLFTLITPRDGQARASGALINLLLGAATLAVTAQSLATLVAMAEIMALAAVFLTGDSAGGKLWFALGRLGTLLLALACWLLWRQYGTLDMLALSSLTAGQPFGAIIWLLGLTGFGLLAGVIPLHGGVVQGHAQAAAPAAALFSAVVLKVGLYGILVFSLMNAALPLWCGVLVLLLGMVTAFIGGLYALLEHNIQRLLAYHTLENIGIILLGLGAGLVGISLGEPALVALGLVGGLYHLFNHSLFKTTLFLGAGAVFHRTGLRDIEKLGGIGKTMPLISISMLVGLMAMAALPPLNGFAGEWVIYQAFFDLGAQPLFITRLLGPLLAVGLAITGALAVMCMAKVYGVTFLGAPRTQAAAQATDAPWLMRLCVMGLALCCVAGGVAAPWLLPLLGRAVPLPIVTSGTTVSQPVITLLLVGSLLLPFLLMILFKGDRLPSRTRGSAWVCGYDHEPEMVITAHGFARPVKAAFAPLIQLRHILNPARLLPGWQSASLPVLCRRLAVVELAVLLVVVISRGV
;
A
#
# COMPACT_ATOMS: atom_id res chain seq x y z
N MET A 1 14.00 25.91 4.38
CA MET A 1 15.08 24.97 4.01
C MET A 1 14.85 24.56 2.56
N ASN A 2 15.84 24.60 1.69
CA ASN A 2 15.65 24.39 0.26
C ASN A 2 15.21 22.94 -0.01
N ALA A 3 14.08 22.73 -0.66
CA ALA A 3 13.52 21.41 -0.97
C ALA A 3 14.48 20.53 -1.80
N ILE A 4 15.26 21.16 -2.70
CA ILE A 4 16.30 20.46 -3.47
C ILE A 4 17.39 19.89 -2.56
N PHE A 5 17.85 20.65 -1.58
CA PHE A 5 18.88 20.20 -0.63
C PHE A 5 18.37 19.00 0.20
N LEU A 6 17.13 19.05 0.67
CA LEU A 6 16.51 17.92 1.39
C LEU A 6 16.36 16.68 0.52
N TYR A 7 15.95 16.88 -0.73
CA TYR A 7 15.83 15.78 -1.70
C TYR A 7 17.18 15.12 -1.98
N GLN A 8 18.22 15.92 -2.22
CA GLN A 8 19.59 15.41 -2.40
C GLN A 8 20.09 14.71 -1.14
N GLY A 9 19.76 15.25 0.04
CA GLY A 9 20.03 14.63 1.33
C GLY A 9 19.35 13.27 1.50
N ALA A 10 18.11 13.12 1.01
CA ALA A 10 17.41 11.83 1.02
C ALA A 10 18.17 10.78 0.20
N LEU A 11 18.53 11.12 -1.04
CA LEU A 11 19.26 10.19 -1.92
C LEU A 11 20.67 9.88 -1.39
N ALA A 12 21.37 10.87 -0.84
CA ALA A 12 22.69 10.67 -0.20
C ALA A 12 22.59 9.74 1.01
N ALA A 13 21.54 9.87 1.84
CA ALA A 13 21.32 9.00 2.99
C ALA A 13 20.98 7.55 2.58
N PHE A 14 20.17 7.35 1.54
CA PHE A 14 19.94 6.02 0.96
C PHE A 14 21.21 5.42 0.37
N GLY A 15 21.99 6.21 -0.37
CA GLY A 15 23.28 5.81 -0.93
C GLY A 15 24.28 5.42 0.16
N ALA A 16 24.37 6.21 1.22
CA ALA A 16 25.23 5.90 2.38
C ALA A 16 24.76 4.63 3.10
N GLY A 17 23.44 4.45 3.31
CA GLY A 17 22.88 3.24 3.90
C GLY A 17 23.17 1.99 3.08
N LEU A 18 23.06 2.08 1.75
CA LEU A 18 23.44 1.03 0.81
C LEU A 18 24.93 0.69 0.91
N ALA A 19 25.81 1.70 0.85
CA ALA A 19 27.26 1.53 0.93
C ALA A 19 27.68 0.91 2.26
N LEU A 20 27.16 1.41 3.38
CA LEU A 20 27.42 0.87 4.72
C LEU A 20 26.97 -0.59 4.85
N ALA A 21 25.83 -0.96 4.24
CA ALA A 21 25.40 -2.35 4.23
C ALA A 21 26.32 -3.25 3.42
N LEU A 22 26.90 -2.78 2.31
CA LEU A 22 27.80 -3.55 1.46
C LEU A 22 29.22 -3.65 2.05
N LEU A 23 29.74 -2.56 2.61
CA LEU A 23 31.10 -2.48 3.19
C LEU A 23 31.26 -3.28 4.48
N SER A 24 30.19 -3.68 5.12
CA SER A 24 30.19 -4.27 6.45
C SER A 24 30.59 -5.76 6.49
N ALA A 25 31.46 -6.18 5.61
CA ALA A 25 32.02 -7.52 5.67
C ALA A 25 32.61 -7.86 7.06
N TRP A 26 33.02 -6.86 7.86
CA TRP A 26 33.76 -7.03 9.09
C TRP A 26 32.97 -6.95 10.39
N HIS A 27 31.86 -6.20 10.45
CA HIS A 27 31.01 -6.09 11.66
C HIS A 27 29.50 -6.17 11.35
N LYS A 28 29.00 -7.40 11.24
CA LYS A 28 27.61 -7.73 10.84
C LYS A 28 26.48 -6.97 11.54
N PRO A 29 26.44 -6.84 12.89
CA PRO A 29 25.32 -6.18 13.55
C PRO A 29 25.34 -4.65 13.44
N LEU A 30 26.53 -4.03 13.44
CA LEU A 30 26.67 -2.58 13.37
C LEU A 30 26.22 -2.04 12.02
N SER A 31 26.61 -2.72 10.94
CA SER A 31 26.30 -2.27 9.60
C SER A 31 24.82 -2.41 9.25
N ALA A 32 24.15 -3.46 9.71
CA ALA A 32 22.70 -3.58 9.56
C ALA A 32 21.96 -2.43 10.26
N ARG A 33 22.45 -2.03 11.46
CA ARG A 33 21.90 -0.86 12.16
C ARG A 33 22.19 0.44 11.44
N LEU A 34 23.42 0.65 10.95
CA LEU A 34 23.78 1.86 10.21
C LEU A 34 23.01 1.97 8.89
N ALA A 35 22.81 0.86 8.17
CA ALA A 35 21.97 0.83 6.98
C ALA A 35 20.49 1.20 7.30
N GLY A 36 19.95 0.67 8.40
CA GLY A 36 18.61 1.03 8.86
C GLY A 36 18.49 2.52 9.24
N LEU A 37 19.50 3.08 9.91
CA LEU A 37 19.53 4.51 10.23
C LEU A 37 19.67 5.39 8.97
N GLY A 38 20.49 4.98 8.00
CA GLY A 38 20.61 5.65 6.70
C GLY A 38 19.27 5.69 5.97
N GLY A 39 18.58 4.55 5.92
CA GLY A 39 17.24 4.47 5.34
C GLY A 39 16.22 5.35 6.08
N ALA A 40 16.24 5.36 7.42
CA ALA A 40 15.35 6.21 8.22
C ALA A 40 15.61 7.71 7.98
N LEU A 41 16.87 8.11 7.94
CA LEU A 41 17.24 9.50 7.62
C LEU A 41 16.81 9.89 6.20
N GLY A 42 17.05 9.02 5.21
CA GLY A 42 16.60 9.22 3.83
C GLY A 42 15.09 9.41 3.73
N CYS A 43 14.33 8.59 4.45
CA CYS A 43 12.86 8.70 4.52
C CYS A 43 12.38 10.01 5.19
N LEU A 44 13.05 10.45 6.27
CA LEU A 44 12.76 11.74 6.90
C LEU A 44 13.04 12.92 5.96
N CYS A 45 14.16 12.88 5.25
CA CYS A 45 14.49 13.91 4.25
C CYS A 45 13.49 13.92 3.09
N ALA A 46 13.05 12.75 2.59
CA ALA A 46 12.03 12.64 1.57
C ALA A 46 10.66 13.20 2.05
N LEU A 47 10.28 12.86 3.29
CA LEU A 47 9.07 13.40 3.94
C LEU A 47 9.14 14.91 4.10
N ALA A 48 10.28 15.44 4.56
CA ALA A 48 10.49 16.87 4.72
C ALA A 48 10.48 17.61 3.36
N THR A 49 11.05 16.98 2.30
CA THR A 49 10.94 17.49 0.92
C THR A 49 9.47 17.57 0.50
N GLY A 50 8.71 16.49 0.67
CA GLY A 50 7.30 16.45 0.34
C GLY A 50 6.49 17.50 1.12
N GLY A 51 6.70 17.60 2.44
CA GLY A 51 6.06 18.62 3.27
C GLY A 51 6.38 20.05 2.83
N GLY A 52 7.65 20.32 2.51
CA GLY A 52 8.08 21.63 2.00
C GLY A 52 7.41 22.01 0.67
N LEU A 53 7.30 21.06 -0.26
CA LEU A 53 6.64 21.28 -1.55
C LEU A 53 5.12 21.48 -1.40
N LEU A 54 4.46 20.74 -0.50
CA LEU A 54 3.02 20.89 -0.23
C LEU A 54 2.68 22.22 0.43
N LEU A 55 3.52 22.72 1.32
CA LEU A 55 3.32 23.99 1.99
C LEU A 55 3.59 25.18 1.08
N ASN A 56 4.48 25.04 0.08
CA ASN A 56 4.92 26.08 -0.83
C ASN A 56 4.45 25.80 -2.27
N VAL A 57 3.19 25.37 -2.45
CA VAL A 57 2.61 25.03 -3.76
C VAL A 57 2.73 26.16 -4.79
N ASN A 58 2.75 27.41 -4.34
CA ASN A 58 2.79 28.60 -5.21
C ASN A 58 4.19 28.91 -5.77
N ASP A 59 5.26 28.27 -5.23
CA ASP A 59 6.64 28.56 -5.68
C ASP A 59 6.99 27.96 -7.06
N GLY A 60 6.04 27.20 -7.63
CA GLY A 60 6.22 26.53 -8.91
C GLY A 60 7.10 25.26 -8.85
N PRO A 61 7.29 24.60 -10.00
CA PRO A 61 8.09 23.39 -10.08
C PRO A 61 9.59 23.69 -9.93
N LEU A 62 10.29 22.82 -9.18
CA LEU A 62 11.73 22.88 -9.03
C LEU A 62 12.36 21.77 -9.87
N THR A 63 13.36 22.10 -10.65
CA THR A 63 14.13 21.12 -11.44
C THR A 63 15.55 21.00 -10.88
N THR A 64 16.07 19.78 -10.83
CA THR A 64 17.44 19.51 -10.45
C THR A 64 17.96 18.28 -11.21
N HIS A 65 19.27 18.05 -11.15
CA HIS A 65 19.91 16.89 -11.75
C HIS A 65 20.61 16.05 -10.69
N ILE A 66 20.45 14.74 -10.79
CA ILE A 66 21.20 13.76 -10.01
C ILE A 66 22.07 12.97 -10.99
N GLY A 67 23.34 13.36 -11.10
CA GLY A 67 24.17 12.93 -12.22
C GLY A 67 23.57 13.39 -13.54
N SER A 68 23.27 12.47 -14.43
CA SER A 68 22.61 12.70 -15.71
C SER A 68 21.08 12.65 -15.65
N LEU A 69 20.49 12.21 -14.51
CA LEU A 69 19.04 12.08 -14.35
C LEU A 69 18.40 13.45 -14.05
N ALA A 70 17.48 13.88 -14.90
CA ALA A 70 16.65 15.05 -14.65
C ALA A 70 15.51 14.70 -13.70
N VAL A 71 15.35 15.51 -12.66
CA VAL A 71 14.38 15.36 -11.59
C VAL A 71 13.49 16.60 -11.53
N HIS A 72 12.18 16.37 -11.42
CA HIS A 72 11.18 17.40 -11.36
C HIS A 72 10.41 17.29 -10.04
N LEU A 73 10.54 18.31 -9.19
CA LEU A 73 9.91 18.36 -7.88
C LEU A 73 8.72 19.33 -7.93
N THR A 74 7.53 18.76 -7.80
CA THR A 74 6.26 19.51 -7.80
C THR A 74 5.47 19.19 -6.54
N ALA A 75 4.44 19.98 -6.24
CA ALA A 75 3.50 19.68 -5.19
C ALA A 75 2.81 18.31 -5.41
N PHE A 76 2.61 17.89 -6.66
CA PHE A 76 2.07 16.56 -6.98
C PHE A 76 3.02 15.44 -6.56
N ASN A 77 4.32 15.55 -6.84
CA ASN A 77 5.32 14.59 -6.41
C ASN A 77 5.45 14.54 -4.87
N ALA A 78 5.14 15.64 -4.19
CA ALA A 78 5.18 15.73 -2.74
C ALA A 78 4.26 14.72 -2.04
N ILE A 79 3.08 14.44 -2.61
CA ILE A 79 2.14 13.43 -2.08
C ILE A 79 2.81 12.06 -2.05
N TRP A 80 3.51 11.73 -3.13
CA TRP A 80 4.21 10.45 -3.27
C TRP A 80 5.42 10.36 -2.34
N LEU A 81 6.21 11.44 -2.23
CA LEU A 81 7.33 11.50 -1.30
C LEU A 81 6.89 11.34 0.16
N ALA A 82 5.77 11.94 0.55
CA ALA A 82 5.19 11.76 1.89
C ALA A 82 4.70 10.31 2.09
N THR A 83 4.07 9.73 1.06
CA THR A 83 3.58 8.34 1.07
C THR A 83 4.71 7.32 1.19
N LEU A 84 5.88 7.59 0.64
CA LEU A 84 7.07 6.75 0.76
C LEU A 84 7.79 7.00 2.09
N GLY A 85 7.98 8.29 2.43
CA GLY A 85 8.84 8.73 3.53
C GLY A 85 8.30 8.37 4.91
N LEU A 86 7.02 8.63 5.18
CA LEU A 86 6.47 8.44 6.52
C LEU A 86 6.43 6.97 6.95
N PRO A 87 5.83 6.02 6.19
CA PRO A 87 5.89 4.61 6.55
C PRO A 87 7.31 4.04 6.43
N GLY A 88 8.09 4.45 5.42
CA GLY A 88 9.48 4.02 5.22
C GLY A 88 10.36 4.32 6.43
N PHE A 89 10.19 5.47 7.08
CA PHE A 89 10.88 5.82 8.31
C PHE A 89 10.65 4.78 9.42
N PHE A 90 9.40 4.47 9.73
CA PHE A 90 9.07 3.48 10.76
C PHE A 90 9.52 2.06 10.38
N ILE A 91 9.45 1.70 9.10
CA ILE A 91 9.94 0.41 8.62
C ILE A 91 11.46 0.30 8.84
N CYS A 92 12.22 1.33 8.47
CA CYS A 92 13.67 1.33 8.66
C CYS A 92 14.05 1.27 10.15
N LEU A 93 13.35 1.99 11.03
CA LEU A 93 13.55 1.88 12.48
C LEU A 93 13.23 0.48 13.01
N PHE A 94 12.16 -0.14 12.51
CA PHE A 94 11.79 -1.50 12.91
C PHE A 94 12.88 -2.52 12.56
N THR A 95 13.58 -2.34 11.45
CA THR A 95 14.68 -3.24 11.03
C THR A 95 15.88 -3.22 11.96
N LEU A 96 16.06 -2.20 12.82
CA LEU A 96 17.16 -2.12 13.77
C LEU A 96 17.16 -3.25 14.81
N ILE A 97 16.01 -3.89 15.03
CA ILE A 97 15.80 -4.97 16.02
C ILE A 97 15.58 -6.34 15.37
N THR A 98 15.49 -6.42 14.05
CA THR A 98 15.27 -7.71 13.38
C THR A 98 16.43 -8.70 13.56
N PRO A 99 16.15 -10.03 13.52
CA PRO A 99 17.08 -11.04 14.00
C PRO A 99 18.40 -11.14 13.24
N ARG A 100 19.34 -11.72 13.93
CA ARG A 100 20.76 -11.91 13.69
C ARG A 100 21.13 -12.85 12.53
N ASP A 101 20.19 -13.29 11.69
CA ASP A 101 20.43 -14.24 10.63
C ASP A 101 21.17 -13.58 9.45
N GLY A 102 22.05 -14.34 8.79
CA GLY A 102 22.95 -13.84 7.74
C GLY A 102 22.28 -13.12 6.55
N GLN A 103 20.94 -13.15 6.47
CA GLN A 103 20.12 -12.39 5.52
C GLN A 103 20.01 -10.89 5.86
N ALA A 104 20.33 -10.47 7.06
CA ALA A 104 20.13 -9.08 7.52
C ALA A 104 20.94 -8.03 6.72
N ARG A 105 22.09 -8.41 6.16
CA ARG A 105 22.94 -7.50 5.35
C ARG A 105 22.35 -7.19 4.00
N ALA A 106 22.00 -8.25 3.27
CA ALA A 106 21.38 -8.11 1.96
C ALA A 106 20.08 -7.30 2.08
N SER A 107 19.32 -7.51 3.16
CA SER A 107 18.10 -6.76 3.42
C SER A 107 18.34 -5.26 3.62
N GLY A 108 19.38 -4.85 4.38
CA GLY A 108 19.70 -3.43 4.57
C GLY A 108 20.10 -2.72 3.27
N ALA A 109 20.91 -3.36 2.44
CA ALA A 109 21.29 -2.84 1.14
C ALA A 109 20.09 -2.71 0.19
N LEU A 110 19.29 -3.78 0.09
CA LEU A 110 18.13 -3.83 -0.80
C LEU A 110 17.02 -2.86 -0.39
N ILE A 111 16.81 -2.64 0.90
CA ILE A 111 15.84 -1.65 1.41
C ILE A 111 16.24 -0.24 0.99
N ASN A 112 17.51 0.14 1.17
CA ASN A 112 18.00 1.45 0.78
C ASN A 112 17.97 1.64 -0.75
N LEU A 113 18.35 0.62 -1.52
CA LEU A 113 18.25 0.64 -2.98
C LEU A 113 16.80 0.80 -3.45
N LEU A 114 15.87 0.05 -2.84
CA LEU A 114 14.44 0.12 -3.14
C LEU A 114 13.88 1.52 -2.87
N LEU A 115 14.17 2.10 -1.71
CA LEU A 115 13.69 3.42 -1.31
C LEU A 115 14.29 4.53 -2.19
N GLY A 116 15.59 4.46 -2.49
CA GLY A 116 16.26 5.40 -3.39
C GLY A 116 15.69 5.35 -4.81
N ALA A 117 15.52 4.15 -5.37
CA ALA A 117 14.94 3.95 -6.68
C ALA A 117 13.47 4.40 -6.74
N ALA A 118 12.67 4.10 -5.70
CA ALA A 118 11.28 4.56 -5.61
C ALA A 118 11.19 6.09 -5.55
N THR A 119 12.09 6.74 -4.78
CA THR A 119 12.16 8.19 -4.67
C THR A 119 12.48 8.83 -6.03
N LEU A 120 13.46 8.29 -6.76
CA LEU A 120 13.81 8.73 -8.12
C LEU A 120 12.68 8.45 -9.12
N ALA A 121 11.99 7.31 -9.01
CA ALA A 121 10.88 6.97 -9.91
C ALA A 121 9.74 7.99 -9.84
N VAL A 122 9.30 8.37 -8.62
CA VAL A 122 8.17 9.30 -8.46
C VAL A 122 8.52 10.76 -8.71
N THR A 123 9.79 11.08 -8.93
CA THR A 123 10.26 12.44 -9.24
C THR A 123 10.95 12.53 -10.60
N ALA A 124 10.96 11.44 -11.36
CA ALA A 124 11.55 11.40 -12.70
C ALA A 124 10.88 12.40 -13.64
N GLN A 125 11.66 13.11 -14.43
CA GLN A 125 11.16 13.98 -15.51
C GLN A 125 10.86 13.18 -16.79
N SER A 126 11.60 12.08 -17.01
CA SER A 126 11.45 11.22 -18.18
C SER A 126 10.71 9.92 -17.82
N LEU A 127 9.83 9.48 -18.72
CA LEU A 127 9.16 8.18 -18.61
C LEU A 127 10.16 7.01 -18.62
N ALA A 128 11.26 7.12 -19.37
CA ALA A 128 12.33 6.12 -19.38
C ALA A 128 12.99 6.01 -18.01
N THR A 129 13.27 7.14 -17.35
CA THR A 129 13.81 7.16 -15.97
C THR A 129 12.83 6.56 -14.98
N LEU A 130 11.54 6.90 -15.09
CA LEU A 130 10.48 6.30 -14.25
C LEU A 130 10.49 4.76 -14.37
N VAL A 131 10.47 4.24 -15.60
CA VAL A 131 10.44 2.79 -15.86
C VAL A 131 11.73 2.11 -15.37
N ALA A 132 12.91 2.69 -15.63
CA ALA A 132 14.18 2.14 -15.17
C ALA A 132 14.29 2.09 -13.64
N MET A 133 13.87 3.17 -12.95
CA MET A 133 13.90 3.23 -11.49
C MET A 133 12.85 2.30 -10.85
N ALA A 134 11.66 2.20 -11.45
CA ALA A 134 10.64 1.25 -11.02
C ALA A 134 11.13 -0.19 -11.17
N GLU A 135 11.92 -0.48 -12.20
CA GLU A 135 12.53 -1.79 -12.42
C GLU A 135 13.60 -2.12 -11.38
N ILE A 136 14.52 -1.21 -11.09
CA ILE A 136 15.51 -1.38 -10.02
C ILE A 136 14.82 -1.62 -8.67
N MET A 137 13.79 -0.86 -8.38
CA MET A 137 12.96 -1.04 -7.18
C MET A 137 12.30 -2.42 -7.16
N ALA A 138 11.70 -2.86 -8.26
CA ALA A 138 11.02 -4.15 -8.37
C ALA A 138 12.00 -5.32 -8.21
N LEU A 139 13.20 -5.23 -8.79
CA LEU A 139 14.26 -6.22 -8.60
C LEU A 139 14.72 -6.30 -7.15
N ALA A 140 14.96 -5.15 -6.50
CA ALA A 140 15.30 -5.12 -5.08
C ALA A 140 14.19 -5.78 -4.22
N ALA A 141 12.92 -5.56 -4.56
CA ALA A 141 11.79 -6.19 -3.90
C ALA A 141 11.78 -7.73 -4.10
N VAL A 142 12.05 -8.22 -5.31
CA VAL A 142 12.17 -9.66 -5.59
C VAL A 142 13.27 -10.29 -4.72
N PHE A 143 14.43 -9.65 -4.60
CA PHE A 143 15.50 -10.18 -3.74
C PHE A 143 15.14 -10.19 -2.26
N LEU A 144 14.32 -9.23 -1.79
CA LEU A 144 13.82 -9.20 -0.42
C LEU A 144 12.84 -10.33 -0.10
N THR A 145 12.24 -11.01 -1.10
CA THR A 145 11.42 -12.21 -0.87
C THR A 145 12.25 -13.45 -0.61
N GLY A 146 13.56 -13.40 -0.81
CA GLY A 146 14.45 -14.55 -0.71
C GLY A 146 14.26 -15.56 -1.85
N ASP A 147 14.81 -16.76 -1.67
CA ASP A 147 14.68 -17.86 -2.62
C ASP A 147 13.35 -18.58 -2.46
N SER A 148 12.27 -17.96 -2.91
CA SER A 148 10.91 -18.42 -2.71
C SER A 148 10.15 -18.57 -4.03
N ALA A 149 9.16 -19.46 -4.06
CA ALA A 149 8.28 -19.63 -5.22
C ALA A 149 7.51 -18.32 -5.56
N GLY A 150 7.15 -17.54 -4.54
CA GLY A 150 6.51 -16.23 -4.73
C GLY A 150 7.43 -15.19 -5.33
N GLY A 151 8.70 -15.18 -4.92
CA GLY A 151 9.71 -14.30 -5.50
C GLY A 151 9.93 -14.57 -6.99
N LYS A 152 9.95 -15.86 -7.40
CA LYS A 152 10.05 -16.24 -8.82
C LYS A 152 8.87 -15.76 -9.65
N LEU A 153 7.66 -15.98 -9.15
CA LEU A 153 6.46 -15.55 -9.84
C LEU A 153 6.42 -14.02 -9.97
N TRP A 154 6.82 -13.33 -8.91
CA TRP A 154 6.90 -11.87 -8.94
C TRP A 154 7.96 -11.37 -9.91
N PHE A 155 9.13 -12.03 -9.95
CA PHE A 155 10.16 -11.75 -10.96
C PHE A 155 9.61 -11.89 -12.37
N ALA A 156 8.99 -13.02 -12.71
CA ALA A 156 8.51 -13.27 -14.07
C ALA A 156 7.42 -12.30 -14.51
N LEU A 157 6.45 -12.02 -13.64
CA LEU A 157 5.39 -11.05 -13.92
C LEU A 157 5.94 -9.61 -13.99
N GLY A 158 6.93 -9.28 -13.14
CA GLY A 158 7.64 -8.00 -13.20
C GLY A 158 8.35 -7.81 -14.55
N ARG A 159 9.09 -8.85 -15.03
CA ARG A 159 9.76 -8.79 -16.36
C ARG A 159 8.76 -8.57 -17.49
N LEU A 160 7.62 -9.27 -17.45
CA LEU A 160 6.55 -9.03 -18.41
C LEU A 160 6.09 -7.56 -18.36
N GLY A 161 5.88 -7.04 -17.16
CA GLY A 161 5.49 -5.62 -16.97
C GLY A 161 6.50 -4.65 -17.58
N THR A 162 7.78 -4.85 -17.29
CA THR A 162 8.86 -3.99 -17.82
C THR A 162 8.97 -4.07 -19.34
N LEU A 163 8.81 -5.27 -19.94
CA LEU A 163 8.80 -5.41 -21.40
C LEU A 163 7.63 -4.66 -22.04
N LEU A 164 6.45 -4.71 -21.45
CA LEU A 164 5.28 -3.95 -21.93
C LEU A 164 5.51 -2.44 -21.82
N LEU A 165 6.10 -1.97 -20.72
CA LEU A 165 6.44 -0.56 -20.51
C LEU A 165 7.54 -0.11 -21.48
N ALA A 166 8.56 -0.93 -21.71
CA ALA A 166 9.61 -0.64 -22.68
C ALA A 166 9.04 -0.51 -24.10
N LEU A 167 8.10 -1.39 -24.47
CA LEU A 167 7.38 -1.30 -25.75
C LEU A 167 6.54 -0.02 -25.83
N ALA A 168 5.83 0.35 -24.76
CA ALA A 168 5.08 1.60 -24.71
C ALA A 168 6.00 2.83 -24.88
N CYS A 169 7.14 2.86 -24.16
CA CYS A 169 8.16 3.90 -24.30
C CYS A 169 8.71 3.97 -25.74
N TRP A 170 9.00 2.84 -26.35
CA TRP A 170 9.49 2.79 -27.72
C TRP A 170 8.47 3.35 -28.72
N LEU A 171 7.18 2.98 -28.58
CA LEU A 171 6.10 3.50 -29.43
C LEU A 171 5.90 5.01 -29.23
N LEU A 172 5.93 5.51 -27.99
CA LEU A 172 5.85 6.94 -27.71
C LEU A 172 7.04 7.71 -28.31
N TRP A 173 8.26 7.18 -28.13
CA TRP A 173 9.45 7.79 -28.71
C TRP A 173 9.39 7.83 -30.25
N ARG A 174 8.90 6.75 -30.87
CA ARG A 174 8.68 6.71 -32.32
C ARG A 174 7.65 7.71 -32.81
N GLN A 175 6.61 7.98 -32.01
CA GLN A 175 5.52 8.88 -32.40
C GLN A 175 5.83 10.34 -32.11
N TYR A 176 6.49 10.66 -31.01
CA TYR A 176 6.68 12.04 -30.53
C TYR A 176 8.16 12.48 -30.49
N GLY A 177 9.11 11.59 -30.65
CA GLY A 177 10.55 11.89 -30.60
C GLY A 177 11.09 12.17 -29.20
N THR A 178 10.27 12.06 -28.16
CA THR A 178 10.65 12.34 -26.77
C THR A 178 9.97 11.41 -25.79
N LEU A 179 10.59 11.25 -24.60
CA LEU A 179 10.00 10.58 -23.43
C LEU A 179 9.91 11.53 -22.21
N ASP A 180 10.21 12.82 -22.42
CA ASP A 180 9.98 13.84 -21.39
C ASP A 180 8.47 13.98 -21.13
N MET A 181 8.05 13.81 -19.87
CA MET A 181 6.64 13.72 -19.52
C MET A 181 5.89 15.05 -19.67
N LEU A 182 6.58 16.19 -19.48
CA LEU A 182 5.99 17.50 -19.68
C LEU A 182 5.82 17.80 -21.18
N ALA A 183 6.83 17.46 -21.98
CA ALA A 183 6.75 17.59 -23.43
C ALA A 183 5.66 16.70 -24.02
N LEU A 184 5.55 15.44 -23.57
CA LEU A 184 4.48 14.52 -23.98
C LEU A 184 3.09 15.08 -23.67
N SER A 185 2.88 15.61 -22.47
CA SER A 185 1.60 16.20 -22.06
C SER A 185 1.17 17.36 -22.98
N SER A 186 2.10 18.19 -23.46
CA SER A 186 1.80 19.27 -24.41
C SER A 186 1.56 18.75 -25.84
N LEU A 187 2.33 17.79 -26.30
CA LEU A 187 2.23 17.21 -27.65
C LEU A 187 0.93 16.40 -27.82
N THR A 188 0.49 15.71 -26.79
CA THR A 188 -0.74 14.91 -26.82
C THR A 188 -2.01 15.74 -26.85
N ALA A 189 -1.96 17.03 -26.54
CA ALA A 189 -3.09 17.96 -26.71
C ALA A 189 -3.51 18.08 -28.18
N GLY A 190 -2.54 18.04 -29.12
CA GLY A 190 -2.82 18.06 -30.56
C GLY A 190 -2.99 16.66 -31.18
N GLN A 191 -2.29 15.66 -30.63
CA GLN A 191 -2.31 14.29 -31.13
C GLN A 191 -2.24 13.30 -29.97
N PRO A 192 -3.36 12.83 -29.42
CA PRO A 192 -3.36 11.87 -28.33
C PRO A 192 -2.74 10.54 -28.77
N PHE A 193 -2.08 9.84 -27.87
CA PHE A 193 -1.57 8.52 -28.17
C PHE A 193 -2.67 7.44 -28.17
N GLY A 194 -2.47 6.42 -29.03
CA GLY A 194 -3.48 5.41 -29.31
C GLY A 194 -3.78 4.49 -28.14
N ALA A 195 -4.93 3.82 -28.22
CA ALA A 195 -5.42 2.87 -27.20
C ALA A 195 -4.39 1.79 -26.85
N ILE A 196 -3.65 1.27 -27.83
CA ILE A 196 -2.65 0.21 -27.62
C ILE A 196 -1.53 0.71 -26.69
N ILE A 197 -1.02 1.93 -26.89
CA ILE A 197 0.04 2.50 -26.06
C ILE A 197 -0.46 2.65 -24.62
N TRP A 198 -1.68 3.18 -24.46
CA TRP A 198 -2.28 3.35 -23.13
C TRP A 198 -2.51 2.01 -22.42
N LEU A 199 -3.01 0.98 -23.13
CA LEU A 199 -3.21 -0.35 -22.57
C LEU A 199 -1.89 -1.03 -22.17
N LEU A 200 -0.82 -0.84 -22.95
CA LEU A 200 0.52 -1.33 -22.58
C LEU A 200 1.01 -0.69 -21.29
N GLY A 201 0.84 0.64 -21.13
CA GLY A 201 1.16 1.36 -19.90
C GLY A 201 0.33 0.89 -18.73
N LEU A 202 -1.01 0.81 -18.89
CA LEU A 202 -1.91 0.33 -17.87
C LEU A 202 -1.56 -1.11 -17.42
N THR A 203 -1.28 -2.00 -18.36
CA THR A 203 -0.95 -3.40 -18.05
C THR A 203 0.41 -3.50 -17.37
N GLY A 204 1.42 -2.79 -17.86
CA GLY A 204 2.77 -2.82 -17.29
C GLY A 204 2.82 -2.27 -15.86
N PHE A 205 2.29 -1.09 -15.64
CA PHE A 205 2.17 -0.53 -14.28
C PHE A 205 1.16 -1.29 -13.42
N GLY A 206 0.11 -1.86 -14.01
CA GLY A 206 -0.87 -2.72 -13.33
C GLY A 206 -0.25 -4.00 -12.78
N LEU A 207 0.70 -4.61 -13.49
CA LEU A 207 1.49 -5.73 -13.00
C LEU A 207 2.33 -5.35 -11.78
N LEU A 208 2.91 -4.15 -11.78
CA LEU A 208 3.65 -3.62 -10.64
C LEU A 208 2.73 -3.28 -9.46
N ALA A 209 1.56 -2.70 -9.72
CA ALA A 209 0.57 -2.35 -8.70
C ALA A 209 -0.20 -3.56 -8.14
N GLY A 210 -0.18 -4.70 -8.83
CA GLY A 210 -0.91 -5.90 -8.43
C GLY A 210 -2.40 -5.87 -8.79
N VAL A 211 -2.77 -5.21 -9.88
CA VAL A 211 -4.17 -5.14 -10.35
C VAL A 211 -4.64 -6.53 -10.81
N ILE A 212 -5.83 -6.95 -10.41
CA ILE A 212 -6.43 -8.22 -10.85
C ILE A 212 -6.82 -8.10 -12.34
N PRO A 213 -6.47 -9.11 -13.19
CA PRO A 213 -6.05 -10.48 -12.86
C PRO A 213 -4.53 -10.70 -12.69
N LEU A 214 -3.70 -9.68 -12.75
CA LEU A 214 -2.24 -9.76 -12.83
C LEU A 214 -1.53 -9.84 -11.46
N HIS A 215 -2.26 -10.06 -10.38
CA HIS A 215 -1.87 -9.89 -8.98
C HIS A 215 -1.04 -11.04 -8.36
N GLY A 216 -0.92 -12.19 -9.02
CA GLY A 216 -0.42 -13.43 -8.40
C GLY A 216 0.97 -13.32 -7.78
N GLY A 217 1.90 -12.61 -8.43
CA GLY A 217 3.25 -12.38 -7.94
C GLY A 217 3.29 -11.53 -6.67
N VAL A 218 2.48 -10.49 -6.62
CA VAL A 218 2.40 -9.56 -5.49
C VAL A 218 1.97 -10.28 -4.21
N VAL A 219 0.88 -11.04 -4.25
CA VAL A 219 0.37 -11.77 -3.07
C VAL A 219 1.39 -12.77 -2.54
N GLN A 220 1.98 -13.57 -3.44
CA GLN A 220 2.94 -14.59 -3.05
C GLN A 220 4.23 -13.97 -2.51
N GLY A 221 4.72 -12.87 -3.12
CA GLY A 221 5.88 -12.12 -2.66
C GLY A 221 5.68 -11.58 -1.24
N HIS A 222 4.55 -10.91 -0.98
CA HIS A 222 4.22 -10.40 0.36
C HIS A 222 4.13 -11.52 1.42
N ALA A 223 3.49 -12.64 1.08
CA ALA A 223 3.26 -13.74 2.02
C ALA A 223 4.55 -14.43 2.47
N GLN A 224 5.60 -14.40 1.65
CA GLN A 224 6.85 -15.12 1.89
C GLN A 224 7.98 -14.21 2.41
N ALA A 225 7.87 -12.91 2.19
CA ALA A 225 8.87 -11.94 2.66
C ALA A 225 8.90 -11.79 4.18
N ALA A 226 9.97 -11.20 4.71
CA ALA A 226 9.99 -10.70 6.08
C ALA A 226 9.00 -9.53 6.25
N ALA A 227 8.46 -9.34 7.46
CA ALA A 227 7.42 -8.33 7.70
C ALA A 227 7.82 -6.89 7.28
N PRO A 228 9.04 -6.40 7.55
CA PRO A 228 9.47 -5.08 7.06
C PRO A 228 9.49 -4.98 5.53
N ALA A 229 9.93 -6.05 4.85
CA ALA A 229 9.91 -6.11 3.39
C ALA A 229 8.48 -6.12 2.84
N ALA A 230 7.59 -6.95 3.40
CA ALA A 230 6.17 -6.97 3.02
C ALA A 230 5.48 -5.61 3.25
N ALA A 231 5.82 -4.91 4.34
CA ALA A 231 5.37 -3.55 4.60
C ALA A 231 5.82 -2.57 3.51
N LEU A 232 7.11 -2.62 3.10
CA LEU A 232 7.65 -1.81 2.00
C LEU A 232 6.97 -2.12 0.66
N PHE A 233 6.71 -3.39 0.36
CA PHE A 233 6.03 -3.76 -0.87
C PHE A 233 4.64 -3.11 -0.94
N SER A 234 3.87 -3.23 0.14
CA SER A 234 2.54 -2.64 0.23
C SER A 234 2.55 -1.11 0.26
N ALA A 235 3.46 -0.48 1.02
CA ALA A 235 3.49 0.97 1.22
C ALA A 235 4.21 1.74 0.12
N VAL A 236 5.18 1.12 -0.57
CA VAL A 236 6.08 1.79 -1.51
C VAL A 236 5.97 1.20 -2.92
N VAL A 237 6.28 -0.10 -3.09
CA VAL A 237 6.42 -0.69 -4.44
C VAL A 237 5.14 -0.59 -5.26
N LEU A 238 4.01 -1.00 -4.69
CA LEU A 238 2.72 -0.94 -5.38
C LEU A 238 2.27 0.50 -5.67
N LYS A 239 2.71 1.48 -4.86
CA LYS A 239 2.40 2.90 -5.06
C LYS A 239 3.10 3.47 -6.28
N VAL A 240 4.33 3.04 -6.57
CA VAL A 240 5.02 3.43 -7.82
C VAL A 240 4.27 2.89 -9.04
N GLY A 241 3.68 1.69 -8.95
CA GLY A 241 2.78 1.19 -10.00
C GLY A 241 1.54 2.07 -10.20
N LEU A 242 0.87 2.48 -9.11
CA LEU A 242 -0.27 3.40 -9.17
C LEU A 242 0.14 4.79 -9.67
N TYR A 243 1.31 5.30 -9.26
CA TYR A 243 1.89 6.52 -9.81
C TYR A 243 2.03 6.44 -11.32
N GLY A 244 2.61 5.34 -11.81
CA GLY A 244 2.77 5.10 -13.23
C GLY A 244 1.43 5.08 -13.98
N ILE A 245 0.40 4.38 -13.48
CA ILE A 245 -0.95 4.37 -14.08
C ILE A 245 -1.50 5.78 -14.19
N LEU A 246 -1.42 6.56 -13.09
CA LEU A 246 -1.97 7.91 -13.07
C LEU A 246 -1.22 8.86 -14.00
N VAL A 247 0.11 8.95 -13.86
CA VAL A 247 0.94 9.87 -14.66
C VAL A 247 0.85 9.52 -16.14
N PHE A 248 0.88 8.23 -16.49
CA PHE A 248 0.74 7.76 -17.87
C PHE A 248 -0.62 8.15 -18.47
N SER A 249 -1.69 8.12 -17.66
CA SER A 249 -3.02 8.59 -18.08
C SER A 249 -3.07 10.10 -18.22
N LEU A 250 -2.46 10.85 -17.28
CA LEU A 250 -2.43 12.33 -17.30
C LEU A 250 -1.58 12.91 -18.44
N MET A 251 -0.58 12.15 -18.92
CA MET A 251 0.19 12.56 -20.12
C MET A 251 -0.63 12.53 -21.41
N ASN A 252 -1.79 11.88 -21.44
CA ASN A 252 -2.70 11.87 -22.59
C ASN A 252 -3.76 12.97 -22.41
N ALA A 253 -3.50 14.16 -22.90
CA ALA A 253 -4.35 15.33 -22.69
C ALA A 253 -5.80 15.16 -23.19
N ALA A 254 -6.03 14.31 -24.20
CA ALA A 254 -7.35 13.95 -24.71
C ALA A 254 -7.71 12.50 -24.33
N LEU A 255 -7.73 12.20 -23.03
CA LEU A 255 -8.00 10.86 -22.52
C LEU A 255 -9.44 10.41 -22.86
N PRO A 256 -9.64 9.30 -23.59
CA PRO A 256 -10.97 8.79 -23.89
C PRO A 256 -11.71 8.29 -22.64
N LEU A 257 -13.03 8.48 -22.60
CA LEU A 257 -13.90 8.07 -21.49
C LEU A 257 -13.74 6.60 -21.08
N TRP A 258 -13.58 5.71 -22.06
CA TRP A 258 -13.43 4.28 -21.79
C TRP A 258 -12.19 3.94 -20.96
N CYS A 259 -11.16 4.77 -20.98
CA CYS A 259 -9.95 4.58 -20.16
C CYS A 259 -10.31 4.69 -18.66
N GLY A 260 -10.98 5.75 -18.25
CA GLY A 260 -11.43 5.94 -16.88
C GLY A 260 -12.43 4.86 -16.45
N VAL A 261 -13.36 4.50 -17.32
CA VAL A 261 -14.33 3.41 -17.08
C VAL A 261 -13.62 2.07 -16.89
N LEU A 262 -12.61 1.76 -17.70
CA LEU A 262 -11.82 0.52 -17.54
C LEU A 262 -11.08 0.49 -16.20
N VAL A 263 -10.48 1.62 -15.77
CA VAL A 263 -9.82 1.72 -14.47
C VAL A 263 -10.82 1.52 -13.33
N LEU A 264 -12.03 2.09 -13.41
CA LEU A 264 -13.11 1.86 -12.44
C LEU A 264 -13.50 0.37 -12.34
N LEU A 265 -13.69 -0.30 -13.46
CA LEU A 265 -14.08 -1.71 -13.50
C LEU A 265 -12.96 -2.61 -12.94
N LEU A 266 -11.71 -2.38 -13.34
CA LEU A 266 -10.55 -3.09 -12.79
C LEU A 266 -10.40 -2.82 -11.29
N GLY A 267 -10.62 -1.57 -10.85
CA GLY A 267 -10.61 -1.19 -9.46
C GLY A 267 -11.66 -1.96 -8.65
N MET A 268 -12.90 -2.04 -9.13
CA MET A 268 -13.98 -2.76 -8.45
C MET A 268 -13.70 -4.26 -8.35
N VAL A 269 -13.28 -4.89 -9.44
CA VAL A 269 -12.93 -6.32 -9.45
C VAL A 269 -11.77 -6.59 -8.50
N THR A 270 -10.74 -5.71 -8.50
CA THR A 270 -9.58 -5.85 -7.62
C THR A 270 -9.96 -5.69 -6.15
N ALA A 271 -10.81 -4.72 -5.83
CA ALA A 271 -11.29 -4.48 -4.46
C ALA A 271 -12.11 -5.67 -3.94
N PHE A 272 -13.13 -6.09 -4.68
CA PHE A 272 -14.01 -7.17 -4.27
C PHE A 272 -13.29 -8.52 -4.13
N ILE A 273 -12.53 -8.93 -5.14
CA ILE A 273 -11.79 -10.21 -5.12
C ILE A 273 -10.69 -10.20 -4.05
N GLY A 274 -10.02 -9.05 -3.86
CA GLY A 274 -9.04 -8.88 -2.79
C GLY A 274 -9.64 -9.11 -1.41
N GLY A 275 -10.75 -8.45 -1.09
CA GLY A 275 -11.49 -8.60 0.18
C GLY A 275 -12.03 -10.02 0.38
N LEU A 276 -12.63 -10.61 -0.67
CA LEU A 276 -13.14 -11.97 -0.62
C LEU A 276 -12.03 -12.99 -0.30
N TYR A 277 -10.90 -12.91 -0.99
CA TYR A 277 -9.81 -13.86 -0.75
C TYR A 277 -9.09 -13.64 0.58
N ALA A 278 -8.99 -12.38 1.06
CA ALA A 278 -8.48 -12.09 2.39
C ALA A 278 -9.29 -12.79 3.49
N LEU A 279 -10.61 -12.78 3.37
CA LEU A 279 -11.49 -13.42 4.34
C LEU A 279 -11.29 -14.94 4.41
N LEU A 280 -10.85 -15.57 3.32
CA LEU A 280 -10.61 -17.02 3.25
C LEU A 280 -9.24 -17.45 3.80
N GLU A 281 -8.29 -16.52 3.95
CA GLU A 281 -6.92 -16.83 4.37
C GLU A 281 -6.79 -16.93 5.90
N HIS A 282 -5.91 -17.86 6.36
CA HIS A 282 -5.57 -18.04 7.77
C HIS A 282 -4.15 -17.59 8.09
N ASN A 283 -3.26 -17.54 7.10
CA ASN A 283 -1.94 -16.92 7.25
C ASN A 283 -2.10 -15.41 7.28
N ILE A 284 -1.80 -14.77 8.43
CA ILE A 284 -2.01 -13.32 8.63
C ILE A 284 -1.31 -12.47 7.57
N GLN A 285 -0.11 -12.85 7.16
CA GLN A 285 0.66 -12.06 6.19
C GLN A 285 0.09 -12.18 4.77
N ARG A 286 -0.39 -13.37 4.36
CA ARG A 286 -1.08 -13.58 3.09
C ARG A 286 -2.44 -12.90 3.08
N LEU A 287 -3.15 -12.95 4.20
CA LEU A 287 -4.41 -12.23 4.41
C LEU A 287 -4.22 -10.72 4.22
N LEU A 288 -3.20 -10.14 4.84
CA LEU A 288 -2.87 -8.73 4.67
C LEU A 288 -2.45 -8.39 3.23
N ALA A 289 -1.82 -9.32 2.52
CA ALA A 289 -1.48 -9.14 1.11
C ALA A 289 -2.74 -9.03 0.22
N TYR A 290 -3.75 -9.87 0.44
CA TYR A 290 -5.03 -9.76 -0.28
C TYR A 290 -5.79 -8.48 0.07
N HIS A 291 -5.80 -8.06 1.33
CA HIS A 291 -6.34 -6.74 1.71
C HIS A 291 -5.53 -5.57 1.12
N THR A 292 -4.25 -5.78 0.79
CA THR A 292 -3.51 -4.78 0.02
C THR A 292 -4.09 -4.64 -1.38
N LEU A 293 -4.40 -5.75 -2.05
CA LEU A 293 -5.06 -5.71 -3.37
C LEU A 293 -6.44 -5.06 -3.29
N GLU A 294 -7.24 -5.41 -2.30
CA GLU A 294 -8.53 -4.76 -2.04
C GLU A 294 -8.39 -3.24 -2.04
N ASN A 295 -7.46 -2.73 -1.25
CA ASN A 295 -7.26 -1.29 -1.13
C ASN A 295 -6.61 -0.67 -2.39
N ILE A 296 -5.77 -1.39 -3.14
CA ILE A 296 -5.32 -0.96 -4.48
C ILE A 296 -6.53 -0.77 -5.40
N GLY A 297 -7.50 -1.69 -5.34
CA GLY A 297 -8.76 -1.55 -6.06
C GLY A 297 -9.55 -0.30 -5.65
N ILE A 298 -9.65 0.00 -4.35
CA ILE A 298 -10.34 1.20 -3.84
C ILE A 298 -9.63 2.48 -4.31
N ILE A 299 -8.29 2.50 -4.30
CA ILE A 299 -7.52 3.63 -4.85
C ILE A 299 -7.82 3.81 -6.34
N LEU A 300 -7.82 2.71 -7.12
CA LEU A 300 -8.15 2.75 -8.55
C LEU A 300 -9.58 3.24 -8.81
N LEU A 301 -10.54 2.93 -7.92
CA LEU A 301 -11.89 3.48 -7.99
C LEU A 301 -11.91 4.99 -7.87
N GLY A 302 -11.14 5.56 -6.93
CA GLY A 302 -10.98 7.00 -6.82
C GLY A 302 -10.29 7.61 -8.05
N LEU A 303 -9.13 7.07 -8.43
CA LEU A 303 -8.38 7.55 -9.59
C LEU A 303 -9.19 7.41 -10.89
N GLY A 304 -9.89 6.28 -11.09
CA GLY A 304 -10.75 6.05 -12.26
C GLY A 304 -11.90 7.05 -12.35
N ALA A 305 -12.55 7.39 -11.22
CA ALA A 305 -13.57 8.43 -11.18
C ALA A 305 -12.99 9.80 -11.61
N GLY A 306 -11.79 10.13 -11.12
CA GLY A 306 -11.08 11.33 -11.55
C GLY A 306 -10.75 11.32 -13.05
N LEU A 307 -10.29 10.19 -13.61
CA LEU A 307 -10.02 10.04 -15.05
C LEU A 307 -11.30 10.18 -15.89
N VAL A 308 -12.45 9.66 -15.42
CA VAL A 308 -13.74 9.91 -16.06
C VAL A 308 -14.10 11.38 -16.01
N GLY A 309 -13.88 12.06 -14.87
CA GLY A 309 -14.10 13.50 -14.73
C GLY A 309 -13.27 14.31 -15.73
N ILE A 310 -12.00 13.94 -15.96
CA ILE A 310 -11.14 14.56 -16.99
C ILE A 310 -11.76 14.41 -18.38
N SER A 311 -12.19 13.19 -18.72
CA SER A 311 -12.78 12.89 -20.04
C SER A 311 -14.10 13.62 -20.29
N LEU A 312 -14.85 13.93 -19.23
CA LEU A 312 -16.13 14.65 -19.30
C LEU A 312 -15.97 16.16 -19.17
N GLY A 313 -14.80 16.65 -18.78
CA GLY A 313 -14.57 18.05 -18.45
C GLY A 313 -15.28 18.50 -17.17
N GLU A 314 -15.45 17.61 -16.18
CA GLU A 314 -16.18 17.86 -14.92
C GLU A 314 -15.21 18.08 -13.74
N PRO A 315 -14.84 19.34 -13.42
CA PRO A 315 -13.80 19.62 -12.42
C PRO A 315 -14.12 19.13 -11.01
N ALA A 316 -15.40 19.05 -10.65
CA ALA A 316 -15.82 18.54 -9.35
C ALA A 316 -15.55 17.03 -9.23
N LEU A 317 -15.89 16.26 -10.26
CA LEU A 317 -15.62 14.83 -10.32
C LEU A 317 -14.12 14.54 -10.35
N VAL A 318 -13.33 15.36 -11.08
CA VAL A 318 -11.85 15.29 -11.06
C VAL A 318 -11.34 15.48 -9.63
N ALA A 319 -11.81 16.51 -8.93
CA ALA A 319 -11.42 16.79 -7.55
C ALA A 319 -11.74 15.62 -6.62
N LEU A 320 -13.00 15.18 -6.59
CA LEU A 320 -13.45 14.10 -5.71
C LEU A 320 -12.71 12.79 -6.00
N GLY A 321 -12.56 12.43 -7.27
CA GLY A 321 -11.89 11.20 -7.67
C GLY A 321 -10.41 11.20 -7.35
N LEU A 322 -9.66 12.20 -7.82
CA LEU A 322 -8.21 12.24 -7.64
C LEU A 322 -7.82 12.50 -6.18
N VAL A 323 -8.43 13.51 -5.52
CA VAL A 323 -8.10 13.80 -4.12
C VAL A 323 -8.50 12.63 -3.21
N GLY A 324 -9.69 12.03 -3.42
CA GLY A 324 -10.13 10.86 -2.69
C GLY A 324 -9.20 9.67 -2.88
N GLY A 325 -8.85 9.35 -4.13
CA GLY A 325 -7.93 8.26 -4.47
C GLY A 325 -6.52 8.46 -3.91
N LEU A 326 -5.94 9.66 -4.05
CA LEU A 326 -4.61 10.00 -3.53
C LEU A 326 -4.58 10.03 -2.00
N TYR A 327 -5.63 10.53 -1.37
CA TYR A 327 -5.72 10.51 0.08
C TYR A 327 -5.86 9.09 0.62
N HIS A 328 -6.69 8.27 -0.01
CA HIS A 328 -6.79 6.86 0.37
C HIS A 328 -5.48 6.10 0.13
N LEU A 329 -4.75 6.42 -0.93
CA LEU A 329 -3.41 5.89 -1.22
C LEU A 329 -2.41 6.19 -0.09
N PHE A 330 -2.35 7.43 0.39
CA PHE A 330 -1.52 7.83 1.53
C PHE A 330 -1.94 7.09 2.80
N ASN A 331 -3.23 7.09 3.13
CA ASN A 331 -3.79 6.43 4.29
C ASN A 331 -3.55 4.92 4.29
N HIS A 332 -3.71 4.28 3.12
CA HIS A 332 -3.43 2.87 2.94
C HIS A 332 -1.96 2.53 3.25
N SER A 333 -1.00 3.37 2.86
CA SER A 333 0.40 3.10 3.18
C SER A 333 0.66 3.11 4.69
N LEU A 334 -0.05 3.94 5.47
CA LEU A 334 0.06 4.01 6.92
C LEU A 334 -0.55 2.78 7.62
N PHE A 335 -1.83 2.51 7.39
CA PHE A 335 -2.47 1.40 8.11
C PHE A 335 -1.93 0.03 7.67
N LYS A 336 -1.51 -0.14 6.42
CA LYS A 336 -0.87 -1.39 5.99
C LYS A 336 0.50 -1.59 6.62
N THR A 337 1.28 -0.55 6.75
CA THR A 337 2.56 -0.62 7.47
C THR A 337 2.34 -0.97 8.94
N THR A 338 1.35 -0.35 9.59
CA THR A 338 0.94 -0.71 10.97
C THR A 338 0.65 -2.21 11.08
N LEU A 339 -0.14 -2.75 10.14
CA LEU A 339 -0.58 -4.14 10.16
C LEU A 339 0.54 -5.14 9.86
N PHE A 340 1.36 -4.88 8.83
CA PHE A 340 2.49 -5.77 8.51
C PHE A 340 3.54 -5.77 9.61
N LEU A 341 3.90 -4.61 10.17
CA LEU A 341 4.85 -4.53 11.28
C LEU A 341 4.28 -5.13 12.56
N GLY A 342 2.99 -4.92 12.84
CA GLY A 342 2.30 -5.56 13.96
C GLY A 342 2.27 -7.08 13.85
N ALA A 343 1.93 -7.62 12.67
CA ALA A 343 2.03 -9.05 12.38
C ALA A 343 3.47 -9.56 12.50
N GLY A 344 4.46 -8.75 12.10
CA GLY A 344 5.88 -9.02 12.28
C GLY A 344 6.29 -9.10 13.75
N ALA A 345 5.77 -8.21 14.60
CA ALA A 345 6.02 -8.22 16.04
C ALA A 345 5.43 -9.47 16.71
N VAL A 346 4.21 -9.88 16.30
CA VAL A 346 3.60 -11.15 16.75
C VAL A 346 4.46 -12.34 16.32
N PHE A 347 4.85 -12.40 15.04
CA PHE A 347 5.72 -13.46 14.52
C PHE A 347 7.08 -13.52 15.24
N HIS A 348 7.67 -12.37 15.54
CA HIS A 348 8.95 -12.28 16.26
C HIS A 348 8.90 -12.97 17.63
N ARG A 349 7.75 -12.97 18.29
CA ARG A 349 7.56 -13.57 19.62
C ARG A 349 7.02 -14.99 19.61
N THR A 350 6.15 -15.31 18.64
CA THR A 350 5.46 -16.60 18.60
C THR A 350 6.03 -17.57 17.57
N GLY A 351 6.73 -17.06 16.52
CA GLY A 351 7.11 -17.85 15.35
C GLY A 351 5.93 -18.26 14.47
N LEU A 352 4.71 -17.78 14.75
CA LEU A 352 3.49 -18.22 14.09
C LEU A 352 2.92 -17.14 13.17
N ARG A 353 2.52 -17.56 11.96
CA ARG A 353 1.77 -16.73 11.00
C ARG A 353 0.33 -17.20 10.82
N ASP A 354 0.01 -18.39 11.26
CA ASP A 354 -1.32 -18.98 11.20
C ASP A 354 -2.15 -18.50 12.40
N ILE A 355 -3.21 -17.72 12.13
CA ILE A 355 -4.08 -17.16 13.18
C ILE A 355 -4.83 -18.23 13.96
N GLU A 356 -5.07 -19.42 13.37
CA GLU A 356 -5.69 -20.54 14.06
C GLU A 356 -4.83 -21.06 15.22
N LYS A 357 -3.53 -20.87 15.16
CA LYS A 357 -2.55 -21.31 16.16
C LYS A 357 -2.26 -20.24 17.23
N LEU A 358 -2.82 -19.03 17.08
CA LEU A 358 -2.68 -17.92 18.01
C LEU A 358 -3.83 -17.92 19.04
N GLY A 359 -4.17 -16.80 19.58
CA GLY A 359 -5.27 -16.56 20.53
C GLY A 359 -4.76 -15.99 21.85
N GLY A 360 -5.54 -15.10 22.45
CA GLY A 360 -5.29 -14.54 23.77
C GLY A 360 -4.04 -13.67 23.91
N ILE A 361 -3.28 -13.43 22.82
CA ILE A 361 -2.00 -12.71 22.88
C ILE A 361 -2.16 -11.21 23.19
N GLY A 362 -3.38 -10.68 23.12
CA GLY A 362 -3.65 -9.29 23.50
C GLY A 362 -3.35 -8.97 24.97
N LYS A 363 -3.36 -9.98 25.84
CA LYS A 363 -3.01 -9.82 27.26
C LYS A 363 -1.50 -9.65 27.48
N THR A 364 -0.68 -10.32 26.69
CA THR A 364 0.78 -10.32 26.80
C THR A 364 1.43 -9.27 25.90
N MET A 365 0.74 -8.83 24.84
CA MET A 365 1.21 -7.82 23.88
C MET A 365 0.18 -6.68 23.73
N PRO A 366 -0.17 -5.94 24.81
CA PRO A 366 -1.29 -5.00 24.80
C PRO A 366 -1.10 -3.83 23.81
N LEU A 367 0.10 -3.24 23.73
CA LEU A 367 0.36 -2.12 22.79
C LEU A 367 0.29 -2.55 21.34
N ILE A 368 0.82 -3.73 21.01
CA ILE A 368 0.70 -4.31 19.66
C ILE A 368 -0.78 -4.61 19.36
N SER A 369 -1.52 -5.19 20.32
CA SER A 369 -2.94 -5.50 20.16
C SER A 369 -3.77 -4.25 19.85
N ILE A 370 -3.63 -3.17 20.63
CA ILE A 370 -4.36 -1.91 20.41
C ILE A 370 -3.95 -1.28 19.08
N SER A 371 -2.66 -1.25 18.75
CA SER A 371 -2.18 -0.71 17.49
C SER A 371 -2.69 -1.49 16.28
N MET A 372 -2.74 -2.84 16.39
CA MET A 372 -3.33 -3.70 15.37
C MET A 372 -4.84 -3.47 15.24
N LEU A 373 -5.56 -3.27 16.35
CA LEU A 373 -6.98 -2.92 16.30
C LEU A 373 -7.20 -1.63 15.52
N VAL A 374 -6.44 -0.57 15.83
CA VAL A 374 -6.52 0.71 15.10
C VAL A 374 -6.21 0.52 13.62
N GLY A 375 -5.15 -0.22 13.27
CA GLY A 375 -4.80 -0.49 11.89
C GLY A 375 -5.87 -1.32 11.14
N LEU A 376 -6.47 -2.31 11.79
CA LEU A 376 -7.56 -3.13 11.24
C LEU A 376 -8.85 -2.31 11.06
N MET A 377 -9.20 -1.47 12.03
CA MET A 377 -10.34 -0.56 11.92
C MET A 377 -10.13 0.47 10.81
N ALA A 378 -8.92 1.01 10.67
CA ALA A 378 -8.57 1.91 9.59
C ALA A 378 -8.67 1.21 8.22
N MET A 379 -8.17 -0.02 8.11
CA MET A 379 -8.27 -0.84 6.91
C MET A 379 -9.71 -1.16 6.51
N ALA A 380 -10.59 -1.34 7.50
CA ALA A 380 -12.02 -1.60 7.29
C ALA A 380 -12.85 -0.31 7.14
N ALA A 381 -12.19 0.82 6.91
CA ALA A 381 -12.81 2.14 6.76
C ALA A 381 -13.81 2.51 7.88
N LEU A 382 -13.47 2.18 9.13
CA LEU A 382 -14.31 2.53 10.26
C LEU A 382 -14.00 3.96 10.75
N PRO A 383 -15.03 4.81 10.94
CA PRO A 383 -14.84 6.13 11.52
C PRO A 383 -14.28 6.02 12.96
N PRO A 384 -13.50 6.98 13.44
CA PRO A 384 -13.03 8.23 12.82
C PRO A 384 -11.67 8.11 12.11
N LEU A 385 -11.28 6.94 11.68
CA LEU A 385 -9.94 6.65 11.18
C LEU A 385 -9.74 7.08 9.72
N ASN A 386 -8.48 7.14 9.32
CA ASN A 386 -8.05 7.66 8.03
C ASN A 386 -8.55 6.86 6.81
N GLY A 387 -8.78 5.54 6.94
CA GLY A 387 -9.38 4.73 5.88
C GLY A 387 -10.78 5.21 5.49
N PHE A 388 -11.63 5.45 6.51
CA PHE A 388 -12.96 6.03 6.30
C PHE A 388 -12.89 7.39 5.59
N ALA A 389 -11.99 8.26 6.03
CA ALA A 389 -11.87 9.60 5.46
C ALA A 389 -11.57 9.57 3.95
N GLY A 390 -10.73 8.63 3.50
CA GLY A 390 -10.44 8.44 2.07
C GLY A 390 -11.62 7.86 1.30
N GLU A 391 -12.21 6.78 1.79
CA GLU A 391 -13.36 6.12 1.13
C GLU A 391 -14.58 7.03 1.06
N TRP A 392 -14.82 7.85 2.08
CA TRP A 392 -15.93 8.80 2.08
C TRP A 392 -15.88 9.77 0.90
N VAL A 393 -14.70 10.28 0.55
CA VAL A 393 -14.54 11.15 -0.62
C VAL A 393 -14.75 10.37 -1.92
N ILE A 394 -14.32 9.11 -1.97
CA ILE A 394 -14.56 8.23 -3.13
C ILE A 394 -16.06 7.95 -3.31
N TYR A 395 -16.81 7.73 -2.22
CA TYR A 395 -18.29 7.61 -2.30
C TYR A 395 -18.93 8.86 -2.89
N GLN A 396 -18.46 10.06 -2.49
CA GLN A 396 -18.96 11.31 -3.07
C GLN A 396 -18.67 11.41 -4.56
N ALA A 397 -17.48 10.93 -5.00
CA ALA A 397 -17.18 10.83 -6.43
C ALA A 397 -18.18 9.91 -7.17
N PHE A 398 -18.63 8.81 -6.56
CA PHE A 398 -19.63 7.93 -7.18
C PHE A 398 -21.02 8.58 -7.23
N PHE A 399 -21.41 9.35 -6.22
CA PHE A 399 -22.67 10.08 -6.25
C PHE A 399 -22.67 11.16 -7.35
N ASP A 400 -21.57 11.90 -7.48
CA ASP A 400 -21.40 12.88 -8.55
C ASP A 400 -21.33 12.20 -9.93
N LEU A 401 -20.63 11.08 -10.05
CA LEU A 401 -20.59 10.25 -11.26
C LEU A 401 -22.00 9.80 -11.68
N GLY A 402 -22.83 9.39 -10.72
CA GLY A 402 -24.22 8.99 -10.96
C GLY A 402 -25.16 10.14 -11.37
N ALA A 403 -24.77 11.38 -11.07
CA ALA A 403 -25.50 12.59 -11.46
C ALA A 403 -25.18 13.05 -12.90
N GLN A 404 -24.10 12.55 -13.51
CA GLN A 404 -23.70 12.91 -14.87
C GLN A 404 -24.71 12.47 -15.93
N PRO A 405 -24.85 13.19 -17.06
CA PRO A 405 -25.93 12.95 -18.03
C PRO A 405 -25.83 11.66 -18.82
N LEU A 406 -24.63 11.07 -18.96
CA LEU A 406 -24.39 9.86 -19.73
C LEU A 406 -24.99 8.62 -19.06
N PHE A 407 -25.62 7.74 -19.83
CA PHE A 407 -26.21 6.50 -19.31
C PHE A 407 -25.19 5.63 -18.55
N ILE A 408 -23.99 5.47 -19.10
CA ILE A 408 -22.94 4.64 -18.48
C ILE A 408 -22.51 5.18 -17.10
N THR A 409 -22.40 6.50 -16.93
CA THR A 409 -22.01 7.11 -15.65
C THR A 409 -23.13 7.00 -14.62
N ARG A 410 -24.39 7.22 -15.06
CA ARG A 410 -25.60 7.06 -14.22
C ARG A 410 -25.77 5.63 -13.71
N LEU A 411 -25.40 4.65 -14.53
CA LEU A 411 -25.41 3.24 -14.15
C LEU A 411 -24.25 2.90 -13.20
N LEU A 412 -23.03 3.34 -13.53
CA LEU A 412 -21.83 2.99 -12.77
C LEU A 412 -21.81 3.62 -11.39
N GLY A 413 -22.21 4.87 -11.22
CA GLY A 413 -22.19 5.56 -9.93
C GLY A 413 -22.81 4.74 -8.79
N PRO A 414 -24.10 4.39 -8.85
CA PRO A 414 -24.75 3.55 -7.83
C PRO A 414 -24.16 2.14 -7.71
N LEU A 415 -23.82 1.49 -8.85
CA LEU A 415 -23.23 0.15 -8.81
C LEU A 415 -21.88 0.11 -8.11
N LEU A 416 -21.03 1.12 -8.35
CA LEU A 416 -19.73 1.23 -7.69
C LEU A 416 -19.87 1.55 -6.20
N ALA A 417 -20.84 2.40 -5.83
CA ALA A 417 -21.14 2.67 -4.43
C ALA A 417 -21.59 1.41 -3.67
N VAL A 418 -22.50 0.62 -4.25
CA VAL A 418 -22.91 -0.66 -3.67
C VAL A 418 -21.76 -1.65 -3.63
N GLY A 419 -20.96 -1.75 -4.69
CA GLY A 419 -19.79 -2.63 -4.74
C GLY A 419 -18.75 -2.29 -3.67
N LEU A 420 -18.48 -1.01 -3.45
CA LEU A 420 -17.57 -0.56 -2.39
C LEU A 420 -18.15 -0.85 -1.00
N ALA A 421 -19.46 -0.67 -0.80
CA ALA A 421 -20.11 -1.01 0.46
C ALA A 421 -20.02 -2.52 0.79
N ILE A 422 -20.20 -3.38 -0.22
CA ILE A 422 -20.02 -4.84 -0.07
C ILE A 422 -18.57 -5.16 0.29
N THR A 423 -17.60 -4.51 -0.37
CA THR A 423 -16.16 -4.68 -0.07
C THR A 423 -15.85 -4.26 1.37
N GLY A 424 -16.39 -3.13 1.83
CA GLY A 424 -16.26 -2.66 3.21
C GLY A 424 -16.86 -3.64 4.22
N ALA A 425 -17.99 -4.25 3.93
CA ALA A 425 -18.59 -5.29 4.78
C ALA A 425 -17.67 -6.54 4.90
N LEU A 426 -17.06 -6.97 3.79
CA LEU A 426 -16.06 -8.06 3.81
C LEU A 426 -14.83 -7.67 4.66
N ALA A 427 -14.36 -6.42 4.54
CA ALA A 427 -13.24 -5.90 5.33
C ALA A 427 -13.53 -5.90 6.83
N VAL A 428 -14.72 -5.42 7.26
CA VAL A 428 -15.15 -5.44 8.67
C VAL A 428 -15.24 -6.87 9.20
N MET A 429 -15.81 -7.79 8.43
CA MET A 429 -15.88 -9.20 8.81
C MET A 429 -14.48 -9.83 8.95
N CYS A 430 -13.55 -9.48 8.06
CA CYS A 430 -12.17 -9.94 8.14
C CYS A 430 -11.42 -9.31 9.32
N MET A 431 -11.64 -8.03 9.62
CA MET A 431 -11.12 -7.35 10.80
C MET A 431 -11.54 -8.09 12.08
N ALA A 432 -12.84 -8.37 12.22
CA ALA A 432 -13.37 -9.10 13.36
C ALA A 432 -12.75 -10.49 13.50
N LYS A 433 -12.60 -11.22 12.37
CA LYS A 433 -11.89 -12.50 12.32
C LYS A 433 -10.46 -12.39 12.82
N VAL A 434 -9.66 -11.50 12.21
CA VAL A 434 -8.23 -11.39 12.51
C VAL A 434 -8.01 -10.96 13.96
N TYR A 435 -8.71 -9.92 14.41
CA TYR A 435 -8.54 -9.42 15.77
C TYR A 435 -9.05 -10.40 16.82
N GLY A 436 -10.27 -10.91 16.65
CA GLY A 436 -10.90 -11.84 17.58
C GLY A 436 -10.12 -13.15 17.73
N VAL A 437 -9.72 -13.74 16.60
CA VAL A 437 -9.01 -15.02 16.60
C VAL A 437 -7.56 -14.88 17.06
N THR A 438 -6.90 -13.77 16.79
CA THR A 438 -5.48 -13.59 17.13
C THR A 438 -5.29 -13.09 18.57
N PHE A 439 -6.01 -12.01 18.95
CA PHE A 439 -5.72 -11.26 20.18
C PHE A 439 -6.64 -11.59 21.34
N LEU A 440 -7.87 -12.05 21.06
CA LEU A 440 -8.86 -12.36 22.08
C LEU A 440 -8.92 -13.87 22.39
N GLY A 441 -9.72 -14.23 23.39
CA GLY A 441 -9.93 -15.62 23.83
C GLY A 441 -8.75 -16.19 24.59
N ALA A 442 -8.58 -17.53 24.49
CA ALA A 442 -7.51 -18.28 25.12
C ALA A 442 -6.40 -18.64 24.12
N PRO A 443 -5.14 -18.80 24.56
CA PRO A 443 -4.06 -19.28 23.70
C PRO A 443 -4.35 -20.70 23.21
N ARG A 444 -4.18 -20.94 21.90
CA ARG A 444 -4.45 -22.25 21.28
C ARG A 444 -3.20 -23.12 21.11
N THR A 445 -2.01 -22.54 21.33
CA THR A 445 -0.74 -23.26 21.31
C THR A 445 0.15 -22.82 22.46
N GLN A 446 1.13 -23.63 22.81
CA GLN A 446 2.12 -23.29 23.83
C GLN A 446 2.93 -22.03 23.43
N ALA A 447 3.27 -21.87 22.15
CA ALA A 447 3.97 -20.69 21.65
C ALA A 447 3.15 -19.40 21.85
N ALA A 448 1.82 -19.47 21.69
CA ALA A 448 0.93 -18.34 21.99
C ALA A 448 0.81 -18.08 23.50
N ALA A 449 0.74 -19.14 24.31
CA ALA A 449 0.62 -19.02 25.77
C ALA A 449 1.89 -18.43 26.42
N GLN A 450 3.07 -18.75 25.88
CA GLN A 450 4.36 -18.29 26.36
C GLN A 450 4.83 -16.98 25.68
N ALA A 451 4.03 -16.39 24.80
CA ALA A 451 4.38 -15.14 24.12
C ALA A 451 4.61 -14.01 25.15
N THR A 452 5.73 -13.33 25.01
CA THR A 452 6.09 -12.15 25.80
C THR A 452 5.97 -10.90 24.95
N ASP A 453 5.94 -9.69 25.55
CA ASP A 453 5.78 -8.45 24.79
C ASP A 453 6.94 -8.22 23.81
N ALA A 454 6.64 -7.54 22.71
CA ALA A 454 7.63 -7.21 21.68
C ALA A 454 8.68 -6.22 22.19
N PRO A 455 9.90 -6.18 21.61
CA PRO A 455 10.89 -5.15 21.93
C PRO A 455 10.32 -3.75 21.83
N TRP A 456 10.76 -2.84 22.71
CA TRP A 456 10.17 -1.51 22.85
C TRP A 456 10.16 -0.69 21.53
N LEU A 457 11.22 -0.77 20.72
CA LEU A 457 11.29 -0.05 19.45
C LEU A 457 10.29 -0.60 18.42
N MET A 458 10.04 -1.93 18.39
CA MET A 458 8.98 -2.50 17.56
C MET A 458 7.61 -1.98 17.97
N ARG A 459 7.35 -1.94 19.30
CA ARG A 459 6.09 -1.37 19.85
C ARG A 459 5.93 0.09 19.47
N LEU A 460 7.02 0.88 19.61
CA LEU A 460 7.02 2.30 19.27
C LEU A 460 6.70 2.54 17.79
N CYS A 461 7.31 1.76 16.88
CA CYS A 461 7.05 1.87 15.45
C CYS A 461 5.58 1.56 15.11
N VAL A 462 5.04 0.46 15.62
CA VAL A 462 3.66 0.06 15.32
C VAL A 462 2.65 1.04 15.95
N MET A 463 2.90 1.49 17.18
CA MET A 463 2.07 2.48 17.86
C MET A 463 2.13 3.85 17.18
N GLY A 464 3.33 4.31 16.77
CA GLY A 464 3.50 5.57 16.05
C GLY A 464 2.72 5.60 14.74
N LEU A 465 2.76 4.52 13.98
CA LEU A 465 1.96 4.36 12.76
C LEU A 465 0.45 4.31 13.04
N ALA A 466 0.02 3.62 14.10
CA ALA A 466 -1.38 3.62 14.52
C ALA A 466 -1.87 5.02 14.91
N LEU A 467 -1.04 5.79 15.62
CA LEU A 467 -1.32 7.20 15.90
C LEU A 467 -1.40 8.05 14.63
N CYS A 468 -0.55 7.78 13.63
CA CYS A 468 -0.67 8.43 12.30
C CYS A 468 -2.00 8.09 11.61
N CYS A 469 -2.54 6.87 11.78
CA CYS A 469 -3.86 6.51 11.24
C CYS A 469 -4.99 7.30 11.92
N VAL A 470 -4.91 7.49 13.22
CA VAL A 470 -5.86 8.35 13.96
C VAL A 470 -5.72 9.80 13.51
N ALA A 471 -4.49 10.32 13.50
CA ALA A 471 -4.20 11.70 13.10
C ALA A 471 -4.66 11.97 11.66
N GLY A 472 -4.41 11.04 10.71
CA GLY A 472 -4.88 11.15 9.34
C GLY A 472 -6.40 11.21 9.22
N GLY A 473 -7.14 10.47 10.03
CA GLY A 473 -8.61 10.56 10.08
C GLY A 473 -9.10 11.91 10.61
N VAL A 474 -8.57 12.33 11.75
CA VAL A 474 -8.96 13.60 12.39
C VAL A 474 -8.51 14.82 11.57
N ALA A 475 -7.32 14.78 10.98
CA ALA A 475 -6.77 15.88 10.20
C ALA A 475 -7.29 15.95 8.74
N ALA A 476 -8.17 15.06 8.32
CA ALA A 476 -8.73 15.02 6.97
C ALA A 476 -9.25 16.38 6.46
N PRO A 477 -9.98 17.20 7.26
CA PRO A 477 -10.48 18.50 6.80
C PRO A 477 -9.39 19.48 6.37
N TRP A 478 -8.19 19.36 6.92
CA TRP A 478 -7.05 20.21 6.58
C TRP A 478 -6.16 19.59 5.51
N LEU A 479 -6.04 18.27 5.50
CA LEU A 479 -5.21 17.55 4.53
C LEU A 479 -5.84 17.47 3.14
N LEU A 480 -7.15 17.28 3.03
CA LEU A 480 -7.82 17.18 1.74
C LEU A 480 -7.72 18.45 0.89
N PRO A 481 -7.95 19.67 1.41
CA PRO A 481 -7.72 20.90 0.64
C PRO A 481 -6.24 21.08 0.24
N LEU A 482 -5.32 20.68 1.11
CA LEU A 482 -3.89 20.75 0.81
C LEU A 482 -3.51 19.82 -0.34
N LEU A 483 -4.03 18.59 -0.34
CA LEU A 483 -3.86 17.64 -1.45
C LEU A 483 -4.51 18.14 -2.74
N GLY A 484 -5.67 18.77 -2.64
CA GLY A 484 -6.35 19.37 -3.78
C GLY A 484 -5.48 20.40 -4.50
N ARG A 485 -4.77 21.25 -3.76
CA ARG A 485 -3.84 22.24 -4.35
C ARG A 485 -2.65 21.59 -5.08
N ALA A 486 -2.30 20.37 -4.71
CA ALA A 486 -1.19 19.64 -5.31
C ALA A 486 -1.57 18.90 -6.61
N VAL A 487 -2.85 18.72 -6.90
CA VAL A 487 -3.31 18.09 -8.15
C VAL A 487 -3.05 19.04 -9.33
N PRO A 488 -2.33 18.61 -10.39
CA PRO A 488 -1.90 19.51 -11.48
C PRO A 488 -3.00 19.73 -12.53
N LEU A 489 -4.24 19.91 -12.09
CA LEU A 489 -5.42 20.09 -12.94
C LEU A 489 -6.33 21.16 -12.33
N PRO A 490 -7.10 21.87 -13.15
CA PRO A 490 -8.14 22.76 -12.64
C PRO A 490 -9.22 21.94 -11.93
N ILE A 491 -9.28 22.06 -10.61
CA ILE A 491 -10.27 21.37 -9.78
C ILE A 491 -11.12 22.39 -9.02
N VAL A 492 -12.38 22.04 -8.81
CA VAL A 492 -13.29 22.80 -7.95
C VAL A 492 -13.51 22.01 -6.68
N THR A 493 -12.89 22.42 -5.58
CA THR A 493 -13.18 21.90 -4.27
C THR A 493 -14.37 22.67 -3.69
N SER A 494 -15.57 22.12 -3.76
CA SER A 494 -16.70 22.68 -3.02
C SER A 494 -16.47 22.41 -1.52
N GLY A 495 -16.57 23.45 -0.68
CA GLY A 495 -16.38 23.33 0.76
C GLY A 495 -17.42 22.42 1.46
N THR A 496 -18.44 21.97 0.73
CA THR A 496 -19.48 21.03 1.19
C THR A 496 -19.07 19.56 1.09
N THR A 497 -17.98 19.24 0.37
CA THR A 497 -17.58 17.84 0.12
C THR A 497 -16.97 17.13 1.31
N VAL A 498 -16.62 17.82 2.39
CA VAL A 498 -15.92 17.23 3.52
C VAL A 498 -16.48 17.75 4.85
N SER A 499 -17.67 17.36 5.24
CA SER A 499 -18.16 17.58 6.62
C SER A 499 -17.62 16.52 7.60
N GLN A 500 -16.39 16.09 7.40
CA GLN A 500 -15.66 15.13 8.24
C GLN A 500 -15.53 15.59 9.73
N PRO A 501 -15.31 16.88 10.06
CA PRO A 501 -15.17 17.28 11.46
C PRO A 501 -16.40 16.97 12.28
N VAL A 502 -17.59 17.19 11.73
CA VAL A 502 -18.85 16.95 12.44
C VAL A 502 -19.05 15.46 12.69
N ILE A 503 -18.85 14.62 11.68
CA ILE A 503 -18.95 13.16 11.81
C ILE A 503 -17.91 12.65 12.81
N THR A 504 -16.65 13.10 12.71
CA THR A 504 -15.58 12.71 13.62
C THR A 504 -15.88 13.15 15.07
N LEU A 505 -16.34 14.38 15.28
CA LEU A 505 -16.71 14.89 16.61
C LEU A 505 -17.89 14.12 17.20
N LEU A 506 -18.93 13.83 16.40
CA LEU A 506 -20.09 13.06 16.85
C LEU A 506 -19.68 11.63 17.23
N LEU A 507 -18.82 10.99 16.44
CA LEU A 507 -18.34 9.63 16.71
C LEU A 507 -17.40 9.58 17.91
N VAL A 508 -16.45 10.50 18.02
CA VAL A 508 -15.58 10.61 19.21
C VAL A 508 -16.44 10.94 20.44
N GLY A 509 -17.38 11.86 20.31
CA GLY A 509 -18.33 12.17 21.37
C GLY A 509 -19.17 10.97 21.80
N SER A 510 -19.69 10.20 20.84
CA SER A 510 -20.47 8.99 21.13
C SER A 510 -19.62 7.88 21.77
N LEU A 511 -18.35 7.74 21.38
CA LEU A 511 -17.42 6.80 22.02
C LEU A 511 -17.03 7.22 23.43
N LEU A 512 -16.90 8.54 23.68
CA LEU A 512 -16.61 9.08 25.01
C LEU A 512 -17.84 9.13 25.93
N LEU A 513 -19.04 9.19 25.37
CA LEU A 513 -20.29 9.30 26.13
C LEU A 513 -20.47 8.17 27.17
N PRO A 514 -20.25 6.87 26.88
CA PRO A 514 -20.33 5.83 27.90
C PRO A 514 -19.36 6.03 29.06
N PHE A 515 -18.14 6.47 28.77
CA PHE A 515 -17.14 6.76 29.82
C PHE A 515 -17.54 7.98 30.67
N LEU A 516 -18.08 9.01 29.99
CA LEU A 516 -18.58 10.20 30.68
C LEU A 516 -19.77 9.86 31.60
N LEU A 517 -20.69 9.03 31.09
CA LEU A 517 -21.82 8.54 31.90
C LEU A 517 -21.34 7.66 33.07
N MET A 518 -20.36 6.79 32.85
CA MET A 518 -19.76 5.99 33.92
C MET A 518 -19.13 6.87 35.02
N ILE A 519 -18.43 7.94 34.63
CA ILE A 519 -17.85 8.89 35.59
C ILE A 519 -18.95 9.65 36.33
N LEU A 520 -19.96 10.16 35.59
CA LEU A 520 -21.07 10.95 36.17
C LEU A 520 -21.94 10.11 37.13
N PHE A 521 -22.18 8.86 36.81
CA PHE A 521 -22.99 7.95 37.64
C PHE A 521 -22.17 7.10 38.59
N LYS A 522 -20.95 7.52 38.94
CA LYS A 522 -20.06 6.85 39.90
C LYS A 522 -19.85 5.37 39.56
N GLY A 523 -19.32 5.12 38.39
CA GLY A 523 -19.03 3.78 37.87
C GLY A 523 -17.96 2.98 38.64
N ASP A 524 -17.41 3.55 39.70
CA ASP A 524 -16.58 2.87 40.72
C ASP A 524 -17.34 1.77 41.50
N ARG A 525 -18.68 1.77 41.44
CA ARG A 525 -19.54 0.74 42.02
C ARG A 525 -19.88 -0.41 41.07
N LEU A 526 -19.19 -0.57 39.93
CA LEU A 526 -19.31 -1.77 39.12
C LEU A 526 -18.94 -2.99 39.96
N PRO A 527 -19.79 -4.05 40.01
CA PRO A 527 -19.50 -5.23 40.80
C PRO A 527 -18.11 -5.77 40.43
N SER A 528 -17.40 -6.22 41.48
CA SER A 528 -16.06 -6.78 41.31
C SER A 528 -16.07 -7.82 40.18
N ARG A 529 -15.13 -7.70 39.24
CA ARG A 529 -15.00 -8.65 38.14
C ARG A 529 -14.81 -10.06 38.70
N THR A 530 -15.84 -10.88 38.61
CA THR A 530 -15.74 -12.30 38.92
C THR A 530 -15.21 -13.04 37.69
N ARG A 531 -14.25 -13.94 37.91
CA ARG A 531 -13.77 -14.86 36.88
C ARG A 531 -14.56 -16.15 37.02
N GLY A 532 -15.18 -16.59 35.92
CA GLY A 532 -15.87 -17.87 35.82
C GLY A 532 -15.64 -18.50 34.47
N SER A 533 -16.02 -19.75 34.31
CA SER A 533 -16.11 -20.39 32.99
C SER A 533 -17.12 -19.65 32.09
N ALA A 534 -16.92 -19.66 30.77
CA ALA A 534 -17.89 -19.14 29.83
C ALA A 534 -19.23 -19.88 30.00
N TRP A 535 -20.35 -19.14 29.92
CA TRP A 535 -21.66 -19.77 29.91
C TRP A 535 -21.92 -20.44 28.56
N VAL A 536 -22.18 -21.76 28.58
CA VAL A 536 -22.40 -22.61 27.40
C VAL A 536 -23.75 -23.33 27.49
N CYS A 537 -24.81 -22.59 27.83
CA CYS A 537 -26.19 -23.06 27.84
C CYS A 537 -26.42 -24.32 28.78
N GLY A 538 -25.71 -24.38 29.90
CA GLY A 538 -25.85 -25.46 30.88
C GLY A 538 -24.89 -26.65 30.68
N TYR A 539 -24.03 -26.59 29.67
CA TYR A 539 -22.94 -27.56 29.50
C TYR A 539 -21.66 -27.07 30.16
N ASP A 540 -20.73 -27.97 30.44
CA ASP A 540 -19.38 -27.59 30.87
C ASP A 540 -18.59 -27.01 29.69
N HIS A 541 -17.82 -25.96 29.96
CA HIS A 541 -16.98 -25.33 28.94
C HIS A 541 -15.78 -26.21 28.62
N GLU A 542 -15.71 -26.68 27.38
CA GLU A 542 -14.56 -27.42 26.85
C GLU A 542 -13.57 -26.45 26.17
N PRO A 543 -12.24 -26.72 26.27
CA PRO A 543 -11.22 -25.87 25.62
C PRO A 543 -11.38 -25.71 24.10
N GLU A 544 -12.04 -26.69 23.46
CA GLU A 544 -12.33 -26.73 22.03
C GLU A 544 -13.49 -25.82 21.62
N MET A 545 -14.31 -25.39 22.58
CA MET A 545 -15.43 -24.46 22.34
C MET A 545 -14.94 -23.02 22.10
N VAL A 546 -14.20 -22.80 21.03
CA VAL A 546 -13.65 -21.50 20.64
C VAL A 546 -14.10 -21.11 19.25
N ILE A 547 -14.34 -19.81 19.04
CA ILE A 547 -14.58 -19.27 17.71
C ILE A 547 -13.25 -19.22 16.95
N THR A 548 -13.20 -19.92 15.81
CA THR A 548 -12.02 -20.01 14.96
C THR A 548 -12.20 -19.22 13.67
N ALA A 549 -11.11 -18.98 12.93
CA ALA A 549 -11.18 -18.31 11.62
C ALA A 549 -12.01 -19.09 10.59
N HIS A 550 -12.12 -20.42 10.76
CA HIS A 550 -12.98 -21.26 9.92
C HIS A 550 -14.46 -20.90 10.03
N GLY A 551 -14.94 -20.47 11.21
CA GLY A 551 -16.31 -20.00 11.40
C GLY A 551 -16.68 -18.83 10.51
N PHE A 552 -15.72 -17.93 10.24
CA PHE A 552 -15.89 -16.82 9.32
C PHE A 552 -15.73 -17.21 7.84
N ALA A 553 -14.78 -18.10 7.54
CA ALA A 553 -14.41 -18.44 6.17
C ALA A 553 -15.37 -19.43 5.50
N ARG A 554 -15.90 -20.42 6.22
CA ARG A 554 -16.71 -21.51 5.66
C ARG A 554 -18.01 -21.04 4.98
N PRO A 555 -18.84 -20.16 5.59
CA PRO A 555 -20.07 -19.69 4.94
C PRO A 555 -19.77 -18.93 3.64
N VAL A 556 -18.75 -18.09 3.64
CA VAL A 556 -18.34 -17.32 2.47
C VAL A 556 -17.77 -18.23 1.38
N LYS A 557 -16.98 -19.25 1.77
CA LYS A 557 -16.46 -20.24 0.83
C LYS A 557 -17.59 -21.02 0.14
N ALA A 558 -18.65 -21.34 0.86
CA ALA A 558 -19.82 -22.01 0.27
C ALA A 558 -20.58 -21.09 -0.69
N ALA A 559 -20.85 -19.83 -0.30
CA ALA A 559 -21.58 -18.87 -1.11
C ALA A 559 -20.84 -18.48 -2.41
N PHE A 560 -19.52 -18.35 -2.38
CA PHE A 560 -18.69 -17.91 -3.51
C PHE A 560 -17.85 -19.05 -4.13
N ALA A 561 -18.29 -20.31 -3.99
CA ALA A 561 -17.58 -21.47 -4.50
C ALA A 561 -17.13 -21.36 -5.98
N PRO A 562 -17.93 -20.86 -6.95
CA PRO A 562 -17.48 -20.72 -8.33
C PRO A 562 -16.29 -19.78 -8.51
N LEU A 563 -16.28 -18.62 -7.82
CA LEU A 563 -15.17 -17.66 -7.87
C LEU A 563 -13.90 -18.23 -7.23
N ILE A 564 -14.04 -19.04 -6.20
CA ILE A 564 -12.91 -19.70 -5.54
C ILE A 564 -12.31 -20.80 -6.44
N GLN A 565 -13.14 -21.52 -7.18
CA GLN A 565 -12.68 -22.50 -8.18
C GLN A 565 -11.84 -21.83 -9.29
N LEU A 566 -12.21 -20.64 -9.72
CA LEU A 566 -11.44 -19.86 -10.70
C LEU A 566 -10.01 -19.60 -10.22
N ARG A 567 -9.80 -19.31 -8.93
CA ARG A 567 -8.46 -19.19 -8.32
C ARG A 567 -7.61 -20.46 -8.50
N HIS A 568 -8.23 -21.63 -8.39
CA HIS A 568 -7.52 -22.90 -8.58
C HIS A 568 -7.16 -23.17 -10.04
N ILE A 569 -8.01 -22.75 -10.99
CA ILE A 569 -7.75 -22.87 -12.43
C ILE A 569 -6.60 -21.95 -12.83
N LEU A 570 -6.60 -20.71 -12.33
CA LEU A 570 -5.58 -19.69 -12.64
C LEU A 570 -4.29 -19.84 -11.79
N ASN A 571 -4.12 -20.93 -11.06
CA ASN A 571 -2.91 -21.15 -10.26
C ASN A 571 -1.69 -21.34 -11.16
N PRO A 572 -0.62 -20.50 -11.04
CA PRO A 572 0.59 -20.58 -11.86
C PRO A 572 1.28 -21.95 -11.81
N ALA A 573 1.22 -22.67 -10.68
CA ALA A 573 1.78 -24.00 -10.54
C ALA A 573 1.07 -25.05 -11.42
N ARG A 574 -0.19 -24.82 -11.79
CA ARG A 574 -0.94 -25.67 -12.73
C ARG A 574 -0.71 -25.25 -14.19
N LEU A 575 -0.61 -23.94 -14.43
CA LEU A 575 -0.42 -23.39 -15.77
C LEU A 575 0.99 -23.64 -16.29
N LEU A 576 1.99 -23.70 -15.41
CA LEU A 576 3.40 -23.89 -15.74
C LEU A 576 3.98 -25.05 -14.91
N PRO A 577 3.79 -26.30 -15.32
CA PRO A 577 4.39 -27.46 -14.66
C PRO A 577 5.92 -27.31 -14.62
N GLY A 578 6.54 -27.59 -13.48
CA GLY A 578 7.98 -27.40 -13.28
C GLY A 578 8.42 -25.99 -12.85
N TRP A 579 7.50 -25.03 -12.77
CA TRP A 579 7.77 -23.68 -12.23
C TRP A 579 8.43 -23.68 -10.83
N GLN A 580 8.12 -24.71 -10.03
CA GLN A 580 8.67 -24.86 -8.68
C GLN A 580 9.94 -25.72 -8.63
N SER A 581 10.50 -26.14 -9.78
CA SER A 581 11.73 -26.93 -9.82
C SER A 581 12.89 -26.18 -9.14
N ALA A 582 13.73 -26.90 -8.41
CA ALA A 582 14.81 -26.32 -7.63
C ALA A 582 15.85 -25.53 -8.46
N SER A 583 16.02 -25.87 -9.74
CA SER A 583 16.94 -25.21 -10.68
C SER A 583 16.43 -23.85 -11.17
N LEU A 584 15.12 -23.69 -11.32
CA LEU A 584 14.51 -22.46 -11.83
C LEU A 584 14.69 -21.25 -10.90
N PRO A 585 14.60 -21.37 -9.55
CA PRO A 585 14.86 -20.26 -8.65
C PRO A 585 16.26 -19.69 -8.78
N VAL A 586 17.24 -20.57 -8.89
CA VAL A 586 18.64 -20.18 -9.02
C VAL A 586 18.85 -19.43 -10.35
N LEU A 587 18.26 -19.92 -11.43
CA LEU A 587 18.33 -19.25 -12.73
C LEU A 587 17.67 -17.87 -12.71
N CYS A 588 16.44 -17.75 -12.21
CA CYS A 588 15.74 -16.46 -12.10
C CYS A 588 16.53 -15.47 -11.25
N ARG A 589 17.11 -15.92 -10.15
CA ARG A 589 17.94 -15.07 -9.30
C ARG A 589 19.22 -14.60 -9.98
N ARG A 590 19.89 -15.47 -10.74
CA ARG A 590 21.10 -15.09 -11.51
C ARG A 590 20.76 -14.08 -12.61
N LEU A 591 19.66 -14.31 -13.34
CA LEU A 591 19.19 -13.37 -14.35
C LEU A 591 18.84 -12.02 -13.76
N ALA A 592 18.15 -11.99 -12.61
CA ALA A 592 17.82 -10.74 -11.91
C ALA A 592 19.07 -9.97 -11.43
N VAL A 593 20.12 -10.66 -10.99
CA VAL A 593 21.40 -10.01 -10.63
C VAL A 593 22.06 -9.36 -11.84
N VAL A 594 22.13 -10.10 -12.96
CA VAL A 594 22.69 -9.59 -14.22
C VAL A 594 21.89 -8.39 -14.73
N GLU A 595 20.56 -8.49 -14.73
CA GLU A 595 19.65 -7.43 -15.16
C GLU A 595 19.81 -6.18 -14.28
N LEU A 596 19.81 -6.33 -12.96
CA LEU A 596 20.04 -5.22 -12.04
C LEU A 596 21.40 -4.55 -12.28
N ALA A 597 22.45 -5.32 -12.47
CA ALA A 597 23.77 -4.78 -12.76
C ALA A 597 23.81 -4.01 -14.08
N VAL A 598 23.19 -4.55 -15.15
CA VAL A 598 23.08 -3.88 -16.44
C VAL A 598 22.29 -2.59 -16.34
N LEU A 599 21.14 -2.60 -15.65
CA LEU A 599 20.31 -1.40 -15.46
C LEU A 599 21.07 -0.32 -14.69
N LEU A 600 21.78 -0.69 -13.62
CA LEU A 600 22.58 0.27 -12.85
C LEU A 600 23.70 0.89 -13.72
N VAL A 601 24.38 0.08 -14.54
CA VAL A 601 25.40 0.59 -15.47
C VAL A 601 24.79 1.53 -16.50
N VAL A 602 23.65 1.17 -17.10
CA VAL A 602 22.98 2.02 -18.11
C VAL A 602 22.52 3.33 -17.50
N VAL A 603 21.91 3.29 -16.31
CA VAL A 603 21.47 4.49 -15.60
C VAL A 603 22.64 5.41 -15.26
N ILE A 604 23.74 4.86 -14.75
CA ILE A 604 24.94 5.64 -14.39
C ILE A 604 25.63 6.21 -15.62
N SER A 605 25.73 5.43 -16.72
CA SER A 605 26.52 5.81 -17.89
C SER A 605 25.79 6.69 -18.89
N ARG A 606 24.47 6.55 -19.01
CA ARG A 606 23.69 7.23 -20.06
C ARG A 606 22.61 8.16 -19.55
N GLY A 607 22.32 8.18 -18.26
CA GLY A 607 21.33 9.07 -17.68
C GLY A 607 19.92 8.85 -18.23
N VAL A 608 19.49 7.63 -18.26
CA VAL A 608 18.13 7.26 -18.73
C VAL A 608 17.08 7.83 -17.81
#